data_cab5b6f3d6750fcef6f18f2a483e2428
#
_entry.id   cab5b6f3d6750fcef6f18f2a483e2428
#
_cell.length_a   1.000
_cell.length_b   1.000
_cell.length_c   1.000
_cell.angle_alpha   90.00
_cell.angle_beta   90.00
_cell.angle_gamma   90.00
#
_symmetry.space_group_name_H-M   'P 1'
#
loop_
_entity.id
_entity.type
_entity.pdbx_description
1 polymer ?
#
loop_
_entity_poly.entity_id
_entity_poly.type
_entity_poly.pdbx_seq_one_letter_code
_entity_poly.pdbx_strand_id
1 'polypeptide(L)'
;MAPRDLAADSIADGAAAPAGLVPYALGTVVAALAAIVLVAIAFPVMPAISLGTGAQPVAVGLGIGFWIVLGFAGSFRPRDVAGGTAVITFHMPFVIAGTILGGPLVGALMGIISVTEVREIRRAPWYGVLANHAICVLAAVAAGMAGQAASLALGDPLPGSDAAHTLVIGVVVAATFVVVNQALVLPIVALRSGTEFGMVIRRASTTLRATLLAEVTLGWLMAVTYLSVAWWAPVVCVLVIFAVWDAHARREALRRDPMTGLLNDAGVQPLLEAAIEESRHRGRRHALLFLDLDRFGKLNKLHGSDVGDEVLRALALRMAAAVRVSDVVGRQNRAGDEFLILLRDLPDDATAERLAWRVHATLMRPVRVRGESLVVSVGASIGLAMLVPAGRAPLEALKRLADERMQEIKRAGGGVLGPPADPPP
;
A
#
# COMPACT_ATOMS: atom_id res chain seq x y z
N MET A 1 15.78 -9.29 -2.47
CA MET A 1 14.51 -9.89 -2.03
C MET A 1 13.89 -8.91 -1.03
N ALA A 2 12.78 -8.28 -1.34
CA ALA A 2 12.18 -7.22 -0.52
C ALA A 2 11.57 -7.81 0.78
N PRO A 3 11.32 -7.00 1.84
CA PRO A 3 10.69 -7.46 3.10
C PRO A 3 9.33 -8.15 2.93
N ARG A 4 8.87 -8.28 1.70
CA ARG A 4 7.66 -8.98 1.24
C ARG A 4 7.61 -10.46 1.57
N ASP A 5 8.75 -11.12 1.62
CA ASP A 5 8.75 -12.59 1.58
C ASP A 5 8.55 -13.21 2.97
N LEU A 6 8.89 -12.50 4.07
CA LEU A 6 8.70 -13.03 5.41
C LEU A 6 7.22 -13.16 5.84
N ALA A 7 6.33 -12.30 5.36
CA ALA A 7 4.89 -12.44 5.62
C ALA A 7 4.20 -13.37 4.59
N ALA A 8 4.76 -13.49 3.38
CA ALA A 8 4.26 -14.40 2.34
C ALA A 8 4.82 -15.82 2.50
N ASP A 9 6.08 -15.95 2.91
CA ASP A 9 6.73 -17.24 3.13
C ASP A 9 6.19 -17.95 4.39
N SER A 10 5.72 -17.22 5.41
CA SER A 10 5.04 -17.85 6.55
C SER A 10 3.69 -18.50 6.19
N ILE A 11 3.15 -18.21 5.01
CA ILE A 11 1.90 -18.83 4.51
C ILE A 11 2.22 -19.98 3.54
N ALA A 12 3.37 -19.95 2.87
CA ALA A 12 3.85 -21.04 2.01
C ALA A 12 4.33 -22.25 2.82
N ASP A 13 4.74 -22.06 4.08
CA ASP A 13 5.25 -23.10 4.97
C ASP A 13 4.17 -23.89 5.74
N GLY A 14 2.98 -24.07 5.20
CA GLY A 14 1.98 -25.00 5.77
C GLY A 14 1.36 -24.56 7.10
N ALA A 15 1.48 -23.31 7.49
CA ALA A 15 0.79 -22.80 8.67
C ALA A 15 -0.73 -22.87 8.47
N ALA A 16 -1.45 -23.50 9.40
CA ALA A 16 -2.90 -23.61 9.35
C ALA A 16 -3.54 -22.24 9.28
N ALA A 17 -4.57 -22.10 8.42
CA ALA A 17 -5.33 -20.85 8.33
C ALA A 17 -5.91 -20.46 9.70
N PRO A 18 -5.96 -19.15 10.04
CA PRO A 18 -6.59 -18.71 11.29
C PRO A 18 -8.00 -19.29 11.45
N ALA A 19 -8.34 -19.69 12.68
CA ALA A 19 -9.67 -20.24 12.97
C ALA A 19 -10.76 -19.26 12.53
N GLY A 20 -11.76 -19.76 11.82
CA GLY A 20 -12.87 -18.96 11.29
C GLY A 20 -12.65 -18.32 9.91
N LEU A 21 -11.42 -18.23 9.40
CA LEU A 21 -11.16 -17.58 8.11
C LEU A 21 -11.69 -18.40 6.93
N VAL A 22 -11.43 -19.71 6.90
CA VAL A 22 -11.92 -20.61 5.83
C VAL A 22 -13.45 -20.70 5.82
N PRO A 23 -14.14 -20.95 6.95
CA PRO A 23 -15.60 -20.91 6.99
C PRO A 23 -16.20 -19.58 6.52
N TYR A 24 -15.61 -18.44 6.89
CA TYR A 24 -16.03 -17.13 6.43
C TYR A 24 -15.88 -17.00 4.90
N ALA A 25 -14.74 -17.40 4.34
CA ALA A 25 -14.50 -17.38 2.90
C ALA A 25 -15.49 -18.25 2.14
N LEU A 26 -15.76 -19.47 2.61
CA LEU A 26 -16.75 -20.36 1.97
C LEU A 26 -18.17 -19.80 2.08
N GLY A 27 -18.53 -19.21 3.21
CA GLY A 27 -19.82 -18.55 3.39
C GLY A 27 -20.04 -17.40 2.40
N THR A 28 -19.03 -16.56 2.18
CA THR A 28 -19.10 -15.47 1.18
C THR A 28 -19.21 -16.01 -0.24
N VAL A 29 -18.54 -17.12 -0.58
CA VAL A 29 -18.66 -17.77 -1.89
C VAL A 29 -20.07 -18.30 -2.13
N VAL A 30 -20.65 -19.00 -1.16
CA VAL A 30 -22.04 -19.51 -1.28
C VAL A 30 -23.02 -18.35 -1.44
N ALA A 31 -22.87 -17.27 -0.66
CA ALA A 31 -23.71 -16.08 -0.78
C ALA A 31 -23.55 -15.41 -2.15
N ALA A 32 -22.33 -15.31 -2.69
CA ALA A 32 -22.08 -14.74 -4.01
C ALA A 32 -22.71 -15.56 -5.13
N LEU A 33 -22.60 -16.90 -5.08
CA LEU A 33 -23.26 -17.78 -6.04
C LEU A 33 -24.79 -17.64 -6.01
N ALA A 34 -25.38 -17.59 -4.82
CA ALA A 34 -26.81 -17.36 -4.67
C ALA A 34 -27.23 -15.98 -5.23
N ALA A 35 -26.44 -14.93 -4.96
CA ALA A 35 -26.69 -13.59 -5.49
C ALA A 35 -26.61 -13.54 -7.03
N ILE A 36 -25.64 -14.23 -7.66
CA ILE A 36 -25.52 -14.32 -9.12
C ILE A 36 -26.77 -14.97 -9.72
N VAL A 37 -27.20 -16.10 -9.16
CA VAL A 37 -28.41 -16.81 -9.63
C VAL A 37 -29.63 -15.90 -9.51
N LEU A 38 -29.80 -15.23 -8.37
CA LEU A 38 -30.89 -14.30 -8.14
C LEU A 38 -30.93 -13.18 -9.18
N VAL A 39 -29.80 -12.49 -9.39
CA VAL A 39 -29.77 -11.36 -10.32
C VAL A 39 -29.87 -11.80 -11.77
N ALA A 40 -29.39 -12.98 -12.14
CA ALA A 40 -29.52 -13.51 -13.47
C ALA A 40 -31.01 -13.83 -13.85
N ILE A 41 -31.82 -14.18 -12.84
CA ILE A 41 -33.26 -14.45 -13.04
C ILE A 41 -34.07 -13.14 -12.95
N ALA A 42 -33.76 -12.27 -11.99
CA ALA A 42 -34.61 -11.13 -11.64
C ALA A 42 -34.27 -9.83 -12.39
N PHE A 43 -33.03 -9.69 -12.87
CA PHE A 43 -32.56 -8.43 -13.44
C PHE A 43 -31.95 -8.60 -14.83
N PRO A 44 -32.56 -8.01 -15.87
CA PRO A 44 -31.96 -7.99 -17.21
C PRO A 44 -30.72 -7.10 -17.25
N VAL A 45 -29.83 -7.38 -18.20
CA VAL A 45 -28.69 -6.50 -18.50
C VAL A 45 -29.21 -5.17 -19.04
N MET A 46 -28.74 -4.07 -18.46
CA MET A 46 -29.13 -2.74 -18.92
C MET A 46 -28.44 -2.42 -20.25
N PRO A 47 -29.18 -1.95 -21.28
CA PRO A 47 -28.64 -1.71 -22.62
C PRO A 47 -27.65 -0.53 -22.68
N ALA A 48 -27.57 0.30 -21.65
CA ALA A 48 -26.63 1.42 -21.57
C ALA A 48 -25.15 1.00 -21.68
N ILE A 49 -24.82 -0.29 -21.44
CA ILE A 49 -23.47 -0.83 -21.60
C ILE A 49 -23.10 -1.16 -23.06
N SER A 50 -24.03 -1.07 -24.01
CA SER A 50 -23.80 -1.46 -25.39
C SER A 50 -22.73 -0.60 -26.09
N LEU A 51 -21.87 -1.25 -26.88
CA LEU A 51 -20.94 -0.56 -27.78
C LEU A 51 -21.69 -0.12 -29.05
N GLY A 52 -21.85 1.22 -29.21
CA GLY A 52 -22.53 1.79 -30.36
C GLY A 52 -24.02 2.13 -30.11
N THR A 53 -24.72 2.52 -31.16
CA THR A 53 -26.13 2.91 -31.12
C THR A 53 -27.04 1.70 -31.24
N GLY A 54 -27.65 1.28 -30.15
CA GLY A 54 -28.71 0.28 -30.15
C GLY A 54 -28.55 -0.83 -29.10
N ALA A 55 -29.70 -1.37 -28.68
CA ALA A 55 -29.79 -2.47 -27.69
C ALA A 55 -29.65 -3.88 -28.32
N GLN A 56 -28.91 -3.99 -29.41
CA GLN A 56 -28.66 -5.28 -30.04
C GLN A 56 -27.86 -6.21 -29.14
N PRO A 57 -28.19 -7.50 -28.98
CA PRO A 57 -27.47 -8.42 -28.10
C PRO A 57 -25.95 -8.48 -28.32
N VAL A 58 -25.53 -8.39 -29.60
CA VAL A 58 -24.09 -8.34 -29.95
C VAL A 58 -23.42 -7.08 -29.42
N ALA A 59 -24.06 -5.91 -29.57
CA ALA A 59 -23.51 -4.64 -29.07
C ALA A 59 -23.43 -4.63 -27.54
N VAL A 60 -24.41 -5.21 -26.85
CA VAL A 60 -24.40 -5.38 -25.39
C VAL A 60 -23.26 -6.32 -24.97
N GLY A 61 -23.10 -7.47 -25.63
CA GLY A 61 -22.03 -8.42 -25.38
C GLY A 61 -20.64 -7.81 -25.58
N LEU A 62 -20.45 -7.04 -26.63
CA LEU A 62 -19.19 -6.31 -26.89
C LEU A 62 -18.92 -5.28 -25.80
N GLY A 63 -19.94 -4.55 -25.32
CA GLY A 63 -19.83 -3.61 -24.22
C GLY A 63 -19.40 -4.27 -22.91
N ILE A 64 -20.01 -5.40 -22.56
CA ILE A 64 -19.61 -6.20 -21.40
C ILE A 64 -18.14 -6.63 -21.54
N GLY A 65 -17.77 -7.19 -22.71
CA GLY A 65 -16.39 -7.60 -22.99
C GLY A 65 -15.40 -6.45 -22.87
N PHE A 66 -15.73 -5.27 -23.38
CA PHE A 66 -14.91 -4.07 -23.26
C PHE A 66 -14.62 -3.72 -21.78
N TRP A 67 -15.63 -3.66 -20.93
CA TRP A 67 -15.46 -3.33 -19.52
C TRP A 67 -14.73 -4.41 -18.74
N ILE A 68 -14.92 -5.69 -19.05
CA ILE A 68 -14.16 -6.80 -18.47
C ILE A 68 -12.67 -6.66 -18.82
N VAL A 69 -12.35 -6.39 -20.08
CA VAL A 69 -10.93 -6.21 -20.52
C VAL A 69 -10.29 -5.01 -19.82
N LEU A 70 -10.99 -3.88 -19.71
CA LEU A 70 -10.47 -2.71 -18.98
C LEU A 70 -10.27 -3.01 -17.50
N GLY A 71 -11.21 -3.66 -16.84
CA GLY A 71 -11.12 -4.06 -15.44
C GLY A 71 -9.94 -5.01 -15.19
N PHE A 72 -9.78 -6.00 -16.05
CA PHE A 72 -8.66 -6.93 -16.00
C PHE A 72 -7.32 -6.21 -16.22
N ALA A 73 -7.24 -5.28 -17.18
CA ALA A 73 -6.06 -4.46 -17.38
C ALA A 73 -5.68 -3.64 -16.14
N GLY A 74 -6.68 -3.14 -15.40
CA GLY A 74 -6.48 -2.43 -14.12
C GLY A 74 -5.87 -3.29 -13.01
N SER A 75 -6.05 -4.61 -13.06
CA SER A 75 -5.52 -5.56 -12.05
C SER A 75 -4.06 -5.96 -12.29
N PHE A 76 -3.48 -5.69 -13.46
CA PHE A 76 -2.12 -6.15 -13.80
C PHE A 76 -0.99 -5.48 -13.00
N ARG A 77 -1.21 -4.33 -12.37
CA ARG A 77 -0.18 -3.59 -11.64
C ARG A 77 -0.60 -3.27 -10.20
N PRO A 78 -0.70 -4.29 -9.34
CA PRO A 78 -0.99 -4.07 -7.93
C PRO A 78 0.14 -3.28 -7.27
N ARG A 79 -0.20 -2.38 -6.35
CA ARG A 79 0.76 -1.62 -5.56
C ARG A 79 0.63 -1.87 -4.08
N ASP A 80 1.77 -2.09 -3.46
CA ASP A 80 1.84 -2.12 -2.00
C ASP A 80 1.79 -0.70 -1.44
N VAL A 81 0.94 -0.52 -0.46
CA VAL A 81 0.79 0.72 0.30
C VAL A 81 1.16 0.44 1.75
N ALA A 82 1.73 1.41 2.42
CA ALA A 82 2.07 1.35 3.85
C ALA A 82 2.95 0.17 4.24
N GLY A 83 4.07 -0.03 3.53
CA GLY A 83 5.06 -1.04 3.91
C GLY A 83 4.65 -2.49 3.65
N GLY A 84 3.72 -2.72 2.71
CA GLY A 84 3.30 -4.08 2.31
C GLY A 84 2.10 -4.64 3.07
N THR A 85 1.46 -3.83 3.94
CA THR A 85 0.28 -4.24 4.72
C THR A 85 -1.03 -4.19 3.93
N ALA A 86 -1.08 -3.43 2.84
CA ALA A 86 -2.22 -3.33 1.94
C ALA A 86 -1.77 -3.23 0.48
N VAL A 87 -2.61 -3.73 -0.42
CA VAL A 87 -2.40 -3.65 -1.87
C VAL A 87 -3.56 -2.86 -2.46
N ILE A 88 -3.25 -1.85 -3.24
CA ILE A 88 -4.24 -1.13 -4.04
C ILE A 88 -4.19 -1.68 -5.45
N THR A 89 -5.33 -2.16 -5.94
CA THR A 89 -5.55 -2.57 -7.31
C THR A 89 -6.54 -1.64 -7.96
N PHE A 90 -6.34 -1.34 -9.23
CA PHE A 90 -7.10 -0.32 -9.94
C PHE A 90 -8.32 -0.88 -10.68
N HIS A 91 -8.90 -1.98 -10.22
CA HIS A 91 -10.06 -2.63 -10.87
C HIS A 91 -11.42 -2.08 -10.40
N MET A 92 -11.50 -1.58 -9.17
CA MET A 92 -12.76 -1.12 -8.56
C MET A 92 -13.51 -0.07 -9.40
N PRO A 93 -12.88 0.98 -9.97
CA PRO A 93 -13.56 1.94 -10.82
C PRO A 93 -14.26 1.32 -12.03
N PHE A 94 -13.66 0.27 -12.62
CA PHE A 94 -14.25 -0.43 -13.75
C PHE A 94 -15.47 -1.26 -13.36
N VAL A 95 -15.39 -1.93 -12.20
CA VAL A 95 -16.54 -2.68 -11.64
C VAL A 95 -17.69 -1.72 -11.34
N ILE A 96 -17.40 -0.58 -10.71
CA ILE A 96 -18.41 0.46 -10.42
C ILE A 96 -19.04 0.98 -11.72
N ALA A 97 -18.22 1.38 -12.70
CA ALA A 97 -18.71 1.88 -13.98
C ALA A 97 -19.56 0.84 -14.73
N GLY A 98 -19.07 -0.40 -14.83
CA GLY A 98 -19.82 -1.48 -15.45
C GLY A 98 -21.12 -1.80 -14.72
N THR A 99 -21.15 -1.67 -13.39
CA THR A 99 -22.37 -1.83 -12.59
C THR A 99 -23.38 -0.71 -12.85
N ILE A 100 -22.92 0.54 -12.99
CA ILE A 100 -23.77 1.68 -13.35
C ILE A 100 -24.40 1.46 -14.73
N LEU A 101 -23.63 1.01 -15.71
CA LEU A 101 -24.03 0.90 -17.10
C LEU A 101 -24.82 -0.38 -17.40
N GLY A 102 -24.46 -1.49 -16.80
CA GLY A 102 -24.99 -2.82 -17.11
C GLY A 102 -25.87 -3.44 -16.02
N GLY A 103 -25.97 -2.79 -14.87
CA GLY A 103 -26.77 -3.26 -13.74
C GLY A 103 -26.08 -4.36 -12.92
N PRO A 104 -26.84 -4.99 -11.97
CA PRO A 104 -26.27 -5.90 -10.99
C PRO A 104 -25.67 -7.17 -11.59
N LEU A 105 -26.20 -7.69 -12.69
CA LEU A 105 -25.67 -8.88 -13.36
C LEU A 105 -24.29 -8.61 -13.97
N VAL A 106 -24.13 -7.47 -14.66
CA VAL A 106 -22.84 -7.09 -15.24
C VAL A 106 -21.82 -6.82 -14.13
N GLY A 107 -22.24 -6.14 -13.06
CA GLY A 107 -21.40 -5.94 -11.87
C GLY A 107 -20.91 -7.27 -11.29
N ALA A 108 -21.77 -8.26 -11.18
CA ALA A 108 -21.40 -9.60 -10.73
C ALA A 108 -20.36 -10.27 -11.64
N LEU A 109 -20.57 -10.23 -12.95
CA LEU A 109 -19.62 -10.79 -13.94
C LEU A 109 -18.26 -10.10 -13.86
N MET A 110 -18.25 -8.78 -13.73
CA MET A 110 -17.00 -8.02 -13.56
C MET A 110 -16.32 -8.34 -12.22
N GLY A 111 -17.07 -8.52 -11.14
CA GLY A 111 -16.55 -8.95 -9.84
C GLY A 111 -15.86 -10.32 -9.88
N ILE A 112 -16.32 -11.22 -10.75
CA ILE A 112 -15.66 -12.53 -10.95
C ILE A 112 -14.35 -12.37 -11.73
N ILE A 113 -14.34 -11.61 -12.82
CA ILE A 113 -13.27 -11.65 -13.82
C ILE A 113 -12.22 -10.54 -13.57
N SER A 114 -12.69 -9.31 -13.35
CA SER A 114 -11.82 -8.13 -13.30
C SER A 114 -10.96 -8.03 -12.04
N VAL A 115 -11.27 -8.81 -11.00
CA VAL A 115 -10.55 -8.81 -9.71
C VAL A 115 -9.33 -9.74 -9.72
N THR A 116 -9.17 -10.56 -10.77
CA THR A 116 -8.09 -11.56 -10.87
C THR A 116 -6.73 -10.88 -10.95
N GLU A 117 -5.89 -11.10 -9.96
CA GLU A 117 -4.52 -10.62 -9.93
C GLU A 117 -3.53 -11.73 -10.29
N VAL A 118 -2.46 -11.38 -11.05
CA VAL A 118 -1.38 -12.34 -11.38
C VAL A 118 -0.71 -12.92 -10.12
N ARG A 119 -0.71 -12.18 -9.02
CA ARG A 119 -0.22 -12.65 -7.71
C ARG A 119 -1.06 -13.76 -7.11
N GLU A 120 -2.36 -13.76 -7.33
CA GLU A 120 -3.28 -14.77 -6.81
C GLU A 120 -2.95 -16.16 -7.34
N ILE A 121 -2.50 -16.25 -8.60
CA ILE A 121 -2.15 -17.50 -9.26
C ILE A 121 -0.92 -18.17 -8.62
N ARG A 122 -0.04 -17.42 -7.96
CA ARG A 122 1.27 -17.93 -7.49
C ARG A 122 1.52 -17.84 -5.98
N ARG A 123 0.83 -16.95 -5.25
CA ARG A 123 1.21 -16.60 -3.88
C ARG A 123 0.06 -16.45 -2.89
N ALA A 124 -1.19 -16.37 -3.33
CA ALA A 124 -2.32 -16.24 -2.43
C ALA A 124 -2.93 -17.61 -2.10
N PRO A 125 -3.36 -17.84 -0.86
CA PRO A 125 -4.06 -19.06 -0.51
C PRO A 125 -5.43 -19.09 -1.23
N TRP A 126 -5.83 -20.25 -1.75
CA TRP A 126 -7.04 -20.44 -2.56
C TRP A 126 -8.32 -19.85 -1.93
N TYR A 127 -8.47 -19.98 -0.60
CA TYR A 127 -9.63 -19.43 0.12
C TYR A 127 -9.63 -17.89 0.14
N GLY A 128 -8.46 -17.26 0.14
CA GLY A 128 -8.34 -15.81 0.05
C GLY A 128 -8.71 -15.29 -1.33
N VAL A 129 -8.30 -15.99 -2.39
CA VAL A 129 -8.68 -15.68 -3.77
C VAL A 129 -10.20 -15.76 -3.92
N LEU A 130 -10.80 -16.90 -3.54
CA LEU A 130 -12.24 -17.09 -3.65
C LEU A 130 -13.04 -16.06 -2.83
N ALA A 131 -12.57 -15.73 -1.62
CA ALA A 131 -13.22 -14.71 -0.81
C ALA A 131 -13.16 -13.32 -1.46
N ASN A 132 -12.02 -12.93 -2.04
CA ASN A 132 -11.87 -11.64 -2.71
C ASN A 132 -12.85 -11.47 -3.86
N HIS A 133 -12.93 -12.48 -4.75
CA HIS A 133 -13.90 -12.49 -5.85
C HIS A 133 -15.34 -12.46 -5.34
N ALA A 134 -15.67 -13.31 -4.38
CA ALA A 134 -17.02 -13.38 -3.80
C ALA A 134 -17.47 -12.05 -3.15
N ILE A 135 -16.59 -11.40 -2.43
CA ILE A 135 -16.86 -10.09 -1.80
C ILE A 135 -17.12 -9.03 -2.88
N CYS A 136 -16.31 -8.99 -3.94
CA CYS A 136 -16.50 -8.05 -5.02
C CYS A 136 -17.85 -8.29 -5.75
N VAL A 137 -18.21 -9.54 -5.99
CA VAL A 137 -19.52 -9.91 -6.54
C VAL A 137 -20.67 -9.43 -5.66
N LEU A 138 -20.62 -9.72 -4.36
CA LEU A 138 -21.67 -9.30 -3.42
C LEU A 138 -21.81 -7.77 -3.37
N ALA A 139 -20.68 -7.05 -3.33
CA ALA A 139 -20.67 -5.60 -3.33
C ALA A 139 -21.25 -5.03 -4.63
N ALA A 140 -20.88 -5.59 -5.78
CA ALA A 140 -21.38 -5.14 -7.09
C ALA A 140 -22.88 -5.45 -7.28
N VAL A 141 -23.34 -6.61 -6.84
CA VAL A 141 -24.77 -6.97 -6.88
C VAL A 141 -25.57 -6.00 -5.99
N ALA A 142 -25.18 -5.82 -4.75
CA ALA A 142 -25.86 -4.90 -3.83
C ALA A 142 -25.88 -3.46 -4.37
N ALA A 143 -24.77 -3.01 -4.94
CA ALA A 143 -24.64 -1.69 -5.55
C ALA A 143 -25.55 -1.53 -6.78
N GLY A 144 -25.57 -2.52 -7.67
CA GLY A 144 -26.44 -2.51 -8.84
C GLY A 144 -27.93 -2.53 -8.50
N MET A 145 -28.33 -3.29 -7.49
CA MET A 145 -29.70 -3.29 -6.97
C MET A 145 -30.08 -1.93 -6.35
N ALA A 146 -29.19 -1.34 -5.57
CA ALA A 146 -29.41 0.00 -4.99
C ALA A 146 -29.51 1.08 -6.08
N GLY A 147 -28.69 0.99 -7.13
CA GLY A 147 -28.76 1.90 -8.28
C GLY A 147 -30.07 1.79 -9.03
N GLN A 148 -30.57 0.58 -9.26
CA GLN A 148 -31.88 0.37 -9.89
C GLN A 148 -33.04 0.87 -9.01
N ALA A 149 -32.98 0.62 -7.72
CA ALA A 149 -33.97 1.14 -6.78
C ALA A 149 -33.97 2.68 -6.77
N ALA A 150 -32.79 3.31 -6.78
CA ALA A 150 -32.66 4.77 -6.88
C ALA A 150 -33.23 5.30 -8.20
N SER A 151 -32.94 4.62 -9.34
CA SER A 151 -33.48 5.01 -10.65
C SER A 151 -35.01 4.96 -10.66
N LEU A 152 -35.60 3.89 -10.11
CA LEU A 152 -37.05 3.77 -10.02
C LEU A 152 -37.65 4.83 -9.10
N ALA A 153 -36.98 5.19 -8.00
CA ALA A 153 -37.46 6.21 -7.08
C ALA A 153 -37.36 7.65 -7.62
N LEU A 154 -36.36 7.92 -8.47
CA LEU A 154 -36.18 9.21 -9.13
C LEU A 154 -37.14 9.39 -10.32
N GLY A 155 -37.64 8.32 -10.90
CA GLY A 155 -38.44 8.33 -12.13
C GLY A 155 -37.60 8.67 -13.38
N ASP A 156 -38.31 8.95 -14.48
CA ASP A 156 -37.64 9.34 -15.72
C ASP A 156 -36.95 10.70 -15.57
N PRO A 157 -35.72 10.86 -16.10
CA PRO A 157 -35.02 12.13 -16.01
C PRO A 157 -35.79 13.25 -16.73
N LEU A 158 -35.90 14.40 -16.05
CA LEU A 158 -36.45 15.60 -16.68
C LEU A 158 -35.57 16.05 -17.86
N PRO A 159 -36.12 16.67 -18.91
CA PRO A 159 -35.34 17.21 -20.02
C PRO A 159 -34.20 18.11 -19.51
N GLY A 160 -32.94 17.78 -19.82
CA GLY A 160 -31.74 18.51 -19.36
C GLY A 160 -31.19 18.10 -17.99
N SER A 161 -31.80 17.14 -17.28
CA SER A 161 -31.33 16.64 -15.96
C SER A 161 -30.56 15.32 -16.04
N ASP A 162 -30.29 14.77 -17.22
CA ASP A 162 -29.68 13.45 -17.44
C ASP A 162 -28.35 13.29 -16.70
N ALA A 163 -27.52 14.33 -16.68
CA ALA A 163 -26.25 14.32 -15.97
C ALA A 163 -26.44 14.27 -14.44
N ALA A 164 -27.40 15.02 -13.89
CA ALA A 164 -27.70 15.02 -12.46
C ALA A 164 -28.31 13.68 -12.02
N HIS A 165 -29.21 13.13 -12.83
CA HIS A 165 -29.81 11.80 -12.60
C HIS A 165 -28.74 10.71 -12.58
N THR A 166 -27.86 10.68 -13.60
CA THR A 166 -26.71 9.76 -13.65
C THR A 166 -25.74 9.96 -12.50
N LEU A 167 -25.55 11.22 -12.06
CA LEU A 167 -24.72 11.51 -10.88
C LEU A 167 -25.27 10.86 -9.61
N VAL A 168 -26.57 11.05 -9.34
CA VAL A 168 -27.20 10.51 -8.12
C VAL A 168 -27.14 8.97 -8.12
N ILE A 169 -27.51 8.33 -9.24
CA ILE A 169 -27.41 6.88 -9.36
C ILE A 169 -25.95 6.41 -9.18
N GLY A 170 -25.00 7.08 -9.82
CA GLY A 170 -23.58 6.77 -9.70
C GLY A 170 -23.07 6.87 -8.27
N VAL A 171 -23.47 7.90 -7.52
CA VAL A 171 -23.12 8.07 -6.10
C VAL A 171 -23.73 6.94 -5.26
N VAL A 172 -25.00 6.58 -5.49
CA VAL A 172 -25.68 5.48 -4.77
C VAL A 172 -24.96 4.15 -5.03
N VAL A 173 -24.68 3.84 -6.30
CA VAL A 173 -23.99 2.60 -6.70
C VAL A 173 -22.62 2.55 -6.03
N ALA A 174 -21.84 3.60 -6.17
CA ALA A 174 -20.48 3.64 -5.67
C ALA A 174 -20.41 3.62 -4.14
N ALA A 175 -21.27 4.36 -3.45
CA ALA A 175 -21.33 4.35 -2.00
C ALA A 175 -21.74 2.97 -1.46
N THR A 176 -22.76 2.34 -2.07
CA THR A 176 -23.20 0.99 -1.69
C THR A 176 -22.11 -0.04 -1.93
N PHE A 177 -21.43 0.00 -3.09
CA PHE A 177 -20.32 -0.88 -3.39
C PHE A 177 -19.24 -0.81 -2.31
N VAL A 178 -18.80 0.40 -1.98
CA VAL A 178 -17.76 0.63 -0.98
C VAL A 178 -18.18 0.14 0.40
N VAL A 179 -19.39 0.49 0.85
CA VAL A 179 -19.88 0.10 2.18
C VAL A 179 -19.94 -1.42 2.30
N VAL A 180 -20.53 -2.10 1.32
CA VAL A 180 -20.67 -3.57 1.34
C VAL A 180 -19.31 -4.24 1.21
N ASN A 181 -18.44 -3.77 0.29
CA ASN A 181 -17.10 -4.31 0.13
C ASN A 181 -16.29 -4.20 1.43
N GLN A 182 -16.31 -3.05 2.09
CA GLN A 182 -15.59 -2.86 3.34
C GLN A 182 -16.19 -3.67 4.49
N ALA A 183 -17.50 -3.76 4.58
CA ALA A 183 -18.17 -4.57 5.60
C ALA A 183 -17.76 -6.05 5.52
N LEU A 184 -17.47 -6.56 4.31
CA LEU A 184 -17.06 -7.94 4.08
C LEU A 184 -15.53 -8.14 4.14
N VAL A 185 -14.71 -7.13 3.79
CA VAL A 185 -13.24 -7.22 3.82
C VAL A 185 -12.68 -7.07 5.23
N LEU A 186 -13.22 -6.12 6.03
CA LEU A 186 -12.67 -5.82 7.36
C LEU A 186 -12.64 -7.03 8.32
N PRO A 187 -13.64 -7.93 8.36
CA PRO A 187 -13.56 -9.16 9.14
C PRO A 187 -12.40 -10.09 8.72
N ILE A 188 -12.12 -10.20 7.41
CA ILE A 188 -10.98 -10.99 6.93
C ILE A 188 -9.67 -10.41 7.45
N VAL A 189 -9.51 -9.07 7.39
CA VAL A 189 -8.32 -8.39 7.90
C VAL A 189 -8.16 -8.62 9.39
N ALA A 190 -9.23 -8.52 10.17
CA ALA A 190 -9.22 -8.77 11.62
C ALA A 190 -8.83 -10.22 11.95
N LEU A 191 -9.47 -11.19 11.29
CA LEU A 191 -9.20 -12.62 11.48
C LEU A 191 -7.75 -12.98 11.10
N ARG A 192 -7.24 -12.40 10.00
CA ARG A 192 -5.88 -12.67 9.53
C ARG A 192 -4.81 -12.03 10.41
N SER A 193 -5.05 -10.82 10.90
CA SER A 193 -4.07 -10.09 11.73
C SER A 193 -4.13 -10.42 13.20
N GLY A 194 -5.16 -11.13 13.66
CA GLY A 194 -5.43 -11.35 15.09
C GLY A 194 -5.70 -10.04 15.85
N THR A 195 -6.04 -8.97 15.13
CA THR A 195 -6.24 -7.62 15.70
C THR A 195 -7.72 -7.42 16.05
N GLU A 196 -7.99 -6.74 17.15
CA GLU A 196 -9.35 -6.39 17.55
C GLU A 196 -10.05 -5.58 16.44
N PHE A 197 -11.29 -5.99 16.11
CA PHE A 197 -12.06 -5.42 14.98
C PHE A 197 -12.22 -3.90 15.05
N GLY A 198 -12.45 -3.35 16.24
CA GLY A 198 -12.56 -1.90 16.46
C GLY A 198 -11.27 -1.12 16.11
N MET A 199 -10.11 -1.76 16.29
CA MET A 199 -8.82 -1.17 15.93
C MET A 199 -8.58 -1.23 14.41
N VAL A 200 -9.02 -2.31 13.75
CA VAL A 200 -8.97 -2.43 12.28
C VAL A 200 -9.80 -1.34 11.62
N ILE A 201 -11.04 -1.10 12.09
CA ILE A 201 -11.89 -0.01 11.60
C ILE A 201 -11.23 1.35 11.76
N ARG A 202 -10.65 1.66 12.92
CA ARG A 202 -9.98 2.95 13.16
C ARG A 202 -8.79 3.17 12.24
N ARG A 203 -7.97 2.16 12.01
CA ARG A 203 -6.83 2.23 11.08
C ARG A 203 -7.27 2.35 9.62
N ALA A 204 -8.28 1.60 9.22
CA ALA A 204 -8.83 1.63 7.87
C ALA A 204 -9.44 3.00 7.54
N SER A 205 -10.07 3.68 8.51
CA SER A 205 -10.84 4.91 8.25
C SER A 205 -10.03 6.09 7.70
N THR A 206 -8.74 6.20 7.99
CA THR A 206 -7.90 7.33 7.55
C THR A 206 -7.33 7.15 6.15
N THR A 207 -6.80 5.97 5.83
CA THR A 207 -6.22 5.68 4.50
C THR A 207 -7.32 5.39 3.47
N LEU A 208 -8.42 4.81 3.92
CA LEU A 208 -9.52 4.36 3.10
C LEU A 208 -10.29 5.52 2.45
N ARG A 209 -10.51 6.63 3.16
CA ARG A 209 -11.35 7.74 2.69
C ARG A 209 -10.86 8.34 1.37
N ALA A 210 -9.58 8.63 1.25
CA ALA A 210 -9.02 9.24 0.04
C ALA A 210 -9.06 8.27 -1.16
N THR A 211 -8.72 7.00 -0.94
CA THR A 211 -8.73 5.97 -1.99
C THR A 211 -10.16 5.71 -2.46
N LEU A 212 -11.10 5.57 -1.53
CA LEU A 212 -12.51 5.34 -1.86
C LEU A 212 -13.12 6.50 -2.65
N LEU A 213 -12.86 7.75 -2.24
CA LEU A 213 -13.33 8.93 -2.98
C LEU A 213 -12.77 8.95 -4.40
N ALA A 214 -11.49 8.61 -4.58
CA ALA A 214 -10.86 8.56 -5.90
C ALA A 214 -11.48 7.45 -6.77
N GLU A 215 -11.66 6.24 -6.24
CA GLU A 215 -12.23 5.10 -6.98
C GLU A 215 -13.69 5.33 -7.37
N VAL A 216 -14.49 5.88 -6.45
CA VAL A 216 -15.89 6.24 -6.69
C VAL A 216 -16.01 7.30 -7.77
N THR A 217 -15.25 8.40 -7.61
CA THR A 217 -15.27 9.52 -8.57
C THR A 217 -14.85 9.05 -9.96
N LEU A 218 -13.83 8.21 -10.03
CA LEU A 218 -13.32 7.71 -11.29
C LEU A 218 -14.28 6.73 -11.97
N GLY A 219 -14.87 5.80 -11.23
CA GLY A 219 -15.87 4.88 -11.76
C GLY A 219 -17.09 5.61 -12.30
N TRP A 220 -17.57 6.62 -11.57
CA TRP A 220 -18.63 7.51 -12.04
C TRP A 220 -18.22 8.28 -13.30
N LEU A 221 -17.04 8.93 -13.30
CA LEU A 221 -16.54 9.69 -14.44
C LEU A 221 -16.42 8.82 -15.70
N MET A 222 -15.96 7.57 -15.56
CA MET A 222 -15.88 6.63 -16.65
C MET A 222 -17.28 6.28 -17.21
N ALA A 223 -18.26 6.07 -16.35
CA ALA A 223 -19.63 5.79 -16.80
C ALA A 223 -20.24 6.99 -17.51
N VAL A 224 -20.08 8.20 -16.98
CA VAL A 224 -20.59 9.45 -17.58
C VAL A 224 -19.91 9.72 -18.93
N THR A 225 -18.60 9.60 -19.02
CA THR A 225 -17.88 9.84 -20.28
C THR A 225 -18.23 8.80 -21.35
N TYR A 226 -18.47 7.57 -20.93
CA TYR A 226 -18.99 6.52 -21.84
C TYR A 226 -20.35 6.89 -22.44
N LEU A 227 -21.28 7.39 -21.63
CA LEU A 227 -22.62 7.75 -22.05
C LEU A 227 -22.68 9.08 -22.83
N SER A 228 -21.91 10.06 -22.38
CA SER A 228 -22.06 11.46 -22.86
C SER A 228 -21.11 11.81 -24.00
N VAL A 229 -19.97 11.14 -24.12
CA VAL A 229 -18.93 11.45 -25.12
C VAL A 229 -18.88 10.36 -26.17
N ALA A 230 -18.38 9.20 -25.82
CA ALA A 230 -18.32 8.02 -26.67
C ALA A 230 -17.81 6.80 -25.87
N TRP A 231 -18.08 5.60 -26.37
CA TRP A 231 -17.66 4.35 -25.76
C TRP A 231 -16.13 4.22 -25.53
N TRP A 232 -15.30 4.92 -26.31
CA TRP A 232 -13.84 4.92 -26.20
C TRP A 232 -13.31 5.91 -25.16
N ALA A 233 -14.11 6.88 -24.72
CA ALA A 233 -13.66 7.94 -23.80
C ALA A 233 -13.08 7.40 -22.47
N PRO A 234 -13.63 6.34 -21.84
CA PRO A 234 -13.01 5.71 -20.68
C PRO A 234 -11.57 5.22 -20.92
N VAL A 235 -11.22 4.81 -22.14
CA VAL A 235 -9.85 4.40 -22.48
C VAL A 235 -8.88 5.55 -22.31
N VAL A 236 -9.27 6.76 -22.72
CA VAL A 236 -8.43 7.96 -22.53
C VAL A 236 -8.25 8.25 -21.05
N CYS A 237 -9.30 8.15 -20.23
CA CYS A 237 -9.20 8.28 -18.78
C CYS A 237 -8.19 7.26 -18.21
N VAL A 238 -8.27 6.00 -18.64
CA VAL A 238 -7.34 4.94 -18.23
C VAL A 238 -5.91 5.29 -18.63
N LEU A 239 -5.67 5.71 -19.85
CA LEU A 239 -4.32 6.07 -20.33
C LEU A 239 -3.73 7.23 -19.52
N VAL A 240 -4.53 8.28 -19.23
CA VAL A 240 -4.09 9.40 -18.40
C VAL A 240 -3.73 8.93 -16.99
N ILE A 241 -4.59 8.11 -16.39
CA ILE A 241 -4.35 7.56 -15.06
C ILE A 241 -3.10 6.70 -15.02
N PHE A 242 -2.92 5.82 -16.02
CA PHE A 242 -1.71 5.02 -16.14
C PHE A 242 -0.46 5.87 -16.29
N ALA A 243 -0.52 6.95 -17.09
CA ALA A 243 0.60 7.87 -17.28
C ALA A 243 0.96 8.59 -15.97
N VAL A 244 -0.04 9.12 -15.25
CA VAL A 244 0.15 9.77 -13.94
C VAL A 244 0.69 8.78 -12.93
N TRP A 245 0.13 7.58 -12.91
CA TRP A 245 0.57 6.53 -12.00
C TRP A 245 2.00 6.06 -12.30
N ASP A 246 2.34 5.83 -13.57
CA ASP A 246 3.69 5.44 -13.98
C ASP A 246 4.71 6.54 -13.63
N ALA A 247 4.36 7.80 -13.85
CA ALA A 247 5.18 8.95 -13.44
C ALA A 247 5.39 8.98 -11.91
N HIS A 248 4.34 8.72 -11.13
CA HIS A 248 4.44 8.64 -9.67
C HIS A 248 5.30 7.43 -9.23
N ALA A 249 5.14 6.27 -9.88
CA ALA A 249 5.94 5.09 -9.62
C ALA A 249 7.43 5.31 -9.86
N ARG A 250 7.74 5.96 -10.97
CA ARG A 250 9.13 6.32 -11.31
C ARG A 250 9.71 7.28 -10.27
N ARG A 251 8.94 8.29 -9.86
CA ARG A 251 9.36 9.22 -8.79
C ARG A 251 9.65 8.50 -7.49
N GLU A 252 8.78 7.56 -7.09
CA GLU A 252 8.99 6.79 -5.85
C GLU A 252 10.19 5.82 -5.98
N ALA A 253 10.37 5.20 -7.15
CA ALA A 253 11.56 4.38 -7.41
C ALA A 253 12.86 5.20 -7.37
N LEU A 254 12.83 6.45 -7.84
CA LEU A 254 13.96 7.38 -7.77
C LEU A 254 14.31 7.82 -6.35
N ARG A 255 13.38 7.67 -5.39
CA ARG A 255 13.59 7.96 -3.97
C ARG A 255 14.18 6.80 -3.17
N ARG A 256 14.38 5.65 -3.80
CA ARG A 256 14.93 4.46 -3.15
C ARG A 256 16.32 4.11 -3.67
N ASP A 257 17.12 3.56 -2.78
CA ASP A 257 18.38 2.93 -3.13
C ASP A 257 18.10 1.57 -3.82
N PRO A 258 18.58 1.34 -5.03
CA PRO A 258 18.24 0.15 -5.80
C PRO A 258 18.84 -1.14 -5.21
N MET A 259 19.90 -1.04 -4.41
CA MET A 259 20.57 -2.19 -3.80
C MET A 259 19.85 -2.65 -2.54
N THR A 260 19.53 -1.73 -1.63
CA THR A 260 18.98 -2.04 -0.30
C THR A 260 17.46 -1.90 -0.23
N GLY A 261 16.83 -1.20 -1.18
CA GLY A 261 15.41 -0.86 -1.16
C GLY A 261 15.01 0.21 -0.12
N LEU A 262 15.95 0.68 0.69
CA LEU A 262 15.75 1.79 1.63
C LEU A 262 15.55 3.12 0.88
N LEU A 263 15.10 4.15 1.59
CA LEU A 263 15.09 5.48 1.00
C LEU A 263 16.53 5.93 0.71
N ASN A 264 16.72 6.62 -0.41
CA ASN A 264 17.97 7.34 -0.69
C ASN A 264 17.87 8.78 -0.18
N ASP A 265 18.90 9.59 -0.40
CA ASP A 265 18.95 11.00 0.02
C ASP A 265 17.71 11.79 -0.43
N ALA A 266 17.30 11.63 -1.69
CA ALA A 266 16.13 12.32 -2.24
C ALA A 266 14.80 11.86 -1.59
N GLY A 267 14.77 10.63 -1.08
CA GLY A 267 13.61 10.08 -0.35
C GLY A 267 13.58 10.50 1.11
N VAL A 268 14.73 10.61 1.76
CA VAL A 268 14.83 10.95 3.19
C VAL A 268 14.67 12.44 3.44
N GLN A 269 15.24 13.29 2.59
CA GLN A 269 15.32 14.73 2.76
C GLN A 269 13.98 15.39 3.10
N PRO A 270 12.88 15.18 2.34
CA PRO A 270 11.60 15.82 2.66
C PRO A 270 10.97 15.33 3.97
N LEU A 271 11.31 14.10 4.40
CA LEU A 271 10.82 13.56 5.68
C LEU A 271 11.55 14.15 6.87
N LEU A 272 12.84 14.48 6.72
CA LEU A 272 13.60 15.20 7.71
C LEU A 272 13.12 16.64 7.86
N GLU A 273 12.88 17.33 6.75
CA GLU A 273 12.31 18.68 6.75
C GLU A 273 10.95 18.72 7.45
N ALA A 274 10.08 17.77 7.12
CA ALA A 274 8.78 17.63 7.79
C ALA A 274 8.91 17.37 9.31
N ALA A 275 9.84 16.55 9.73
CA ALA A 275 10.11 16.30 11.16
C ALA A 275 10.60 17.56 11.90
N ILE A 276 11.42 18.37 11.26
CA ILE A 276 11.86 19.68 11.83
C ILE A 276 10.65 20.61 11.99
N GLU A 277 9.78 20.70 10.98
CA GLU A 277 8.56 21.50 11.06
C GLU A 277 7.60 20.99 12.14
N GLU A 278 7.43 19.67 12.26
CA GLU A 278 6.64 19.06 13.34
C GLU A 278 7.23 19.36 14.72
N SER A 279 8.55 19.33 14.87
CA SER A 279 9.23 19.68 16.10
C SER A 279 9.01 21.15 16.48
N ARG A 280 9.15 22.05 15.51
CA ARG A 280 8.99 23.51 15.71
C ARG A 280 7.56 23.91 16.03
N HIS A 281 6.59 23.41 15.25
CA HIS A 281 5.20 23.87 15.34
C HIS A 281 4.34 23.07 16.29
N ARG A 282 4.64 21.78 16.52
CA ARG A 282 3.81 20.87 17.32
C ARG A 282 4.49 20.41 18.61
N GLY A 283 5.70 20.88 18.88
CA GLY A 283 6.46 20.50 20.07
C GLY A 283 6.85 19.03 20.13
N ARG A 284 6.92 18.34 18.96
CA ARG A 284 7.29 16.93 18.91
C ARG A 284 8.79 16.76 18.97
N ARG A 285 9.22 15.70 19.65
CA ARG A 285 10.63 15.31 19.72
C ARG A 285 10.92 14.23 18.70
N HIS A 286 12.03 14.39 17.97
CA HIS A 286 12.54 13.39 17.04
C HIS A 286 14.05 13.21 17.28
N ALA A 287 14.63 12.14 16.74
CA ALA A 287 16.07 11.94 16.77
C ALA A 287 16.58 11.51 15.40
N LEU A 288 17.75 12.01 15.05
CA LEU A 288 18.47 11.64 13.86
C LEU A 288 19.66 10.77 14.24
N LEU A 289 19.74 9.56 13.70
CA LEU A 289 20.89 8.68 13.80
C LEU A 289 21.66 8.74 12.50
N PHE A 290 22.95 8.97 12.57
CA PHE A 290 23.88 8.75 11.47
C PHE A 290 24.70 7.50 11.77
N LEU A 291 24.81 6.58 10.82
CA LEU A 291 25.35 5.25 11.02
C LEU A 291 26.33 4.91 9.91
N ASP A 292 27.46 4.30 10.29
CA ASP A 292 28.47 3.79 9.38
C ASP A 292 28.88 2.37 9.80
N LEU A 293 29.16 1.50 8.81
CA LEU A 293 29.61 0.14 9.07
C LEU A 293 31.14 0.08 9.21
N ASP A 294 31.58 -0.40 10.38
CA ASP A 294 33.00 -0.43 10.72
C ASP A 294 33.77 -1.37 9.80
N ARG A 295 34.83 -0.84 9.17
CA ARG A 295 35.76 -1.60 8.34
C ARG A 295 35.10 -2.32 7.16
N PHE A 296 33.96 -1.86 6.68
CA PHE A 296 33.23 -2.49 5.56
C PHE A 296 34.09 -2.61 4.30
N GLY A 297 34.95 -1.62 3.99
CA GLY A 297 35.91 -1.71 2.91
C GLY A 297 36.93 -2.86 3.04
N LYS A 298 37.28 -3.29 4.27
CA LYS A 298 38.13 -4.47 4.49
C LYS A 298 37.38 -5.77 4.21
N LEU A 299 36.11 -5.83 4.57
CA LEU A 299 35.23 -6.94 4.25
C LEU A 299 35.14 -7.15 2.74
N ASN A 300 34.91 -6.08 1.98
CA ASN A 300 34.87 -6.12 0.51
C ASN A 300 36.18 -6.60 -0.10
N LYS A 301 37.32 -6.14 0.43
CA LYS A 301 38.65 -6.60 -0.02
C LYS A 301 38.88 -8.06 0.25
N LEU A 302 38.36 -8.60 1.36
CA LEU A 302 38.60 -9.99 1.78
C LEU A 302 37.66 -10.98 1.08
N HIS A 303 36.39 -10.63 0.93
CA HIS A 303 35.34 -11.55 0.49
C HIS A 303 34.75 -11.22 -0.90
N GLY A 304 35.09 -10.06 -1.46
CA GLY A 304 34.54 -9.55 -2.71
C GLY A 304 33.34 -8.63 -2.50
N SER A 305 33.08 -7.77 -3.48
CA SER A 305 31.95 -6.82 -3.45
C SER A 305 30.60 -7.49 -3.41
N ASP A 306 30.43 -8.64 -4.05
CA ASP A 306 29.15 -9.39 -4.06
C ASP A 306 28.72 -9.80 -2.66
N VAL A 307 29.68 -10.24 -1.82
CA VAL A 307 29.43 -10.56 -0.40
C VAL A 307 29.07 -9.30 0.37
N GLY A 308 29.79 -8.19 0.11
CA GLY A 308 29.45 -6.89 0.71
C GLY A 308 28.03 -6.44 0.38
N ASP A 309 27.61 -6.61 -0.88
CA ASP A 309 26.25 -6.30 -1.32
C ASP A 309 25.19 -7.15 -0.61
N GLU A 310 25.45 -8.44 -0.42
CA GLU A 310 24.55 -9.32 0.37
C GLU A 310 24.47 -8.87 1.83
N VAL A 311 25.62 -8.52 2.43
CA VAL A 311 25.67 -7.98 3.78
C VAL A 311 24.88 -6.67 3.90
N LEU A 312 25.08 -5.71 2.99
CA LEU A 312 24.34 -4.44 2.97
C LEU A 312 22.83 -4.67 2.88
N ARG A 313 22.37 -5.58 2.03
CA ARG A 313 20.93 -5.93 1.92
C ARG A 313 20.40 -6.51 3.23
N ALA A 314 21.14 -7.44 3.83
CA ALA A 314 20.74 -8.07 5.09
C ALA A 314 20.68 -7.05 6.24
N LEU A 315 21.66 -6.15 6.34
CA LEU A 315 21.70 -5.11 7.38
C LEU A 315 20.60 -4.06 7.17
N ALA A 316 20.31 -3.70 5.91
CA ALA A 316 19.19 -2.81 5.58
C ALA A 316 17.84 -3.37 6.05
N LEU A 317 17.59 -4.65 5.83
CA LEU A 317 16.40 -5.35 6.31
C LEU A 317 16.33 -5.37 7.85
N ARG A 318 17.47 -5.61 8.51
CA ARG A 318 17.55 -5.60 9.98
C ARG A 318 17.28 -4.22 10.57
N MET A 319 17.83 -3.16 9.96
CA MET A 319 17.56 -1.78 10.38
C MET A 319 16.07 -1.46 10.27
N ALA A 320 15.47 -1.77 9.12
CA ALA A 320 14.04 -1.54 8.90
C ALA A 320 13.15 -2.33 9.89
N ALA A 321 13.56 -3.53 10.28
CA ALA A 321 12.85 -4.34 11.27
C ALA A 321 13.09 -3.88 12.73
N ALA A 322 14.20 -3.20 12.99
CA ALA A 322 14.57 -2.72 14.33
C ALA A 322 13.87 -1.42 14.73
N VAL A 323 13.24 -0.72 13.81
CA VAL A 323 12.55 0.57 14.04
C VAL A 323 11.04 0.43 13.85
N ARG A 324 10.28 1.46 14.23
CA ARG A 324 8.81 1.48 14.09
C ARG A 324 8.43 1.81 12.65
N VAL A 325 7.20 1.48 12.26
CA VAL A 325 6.64 1.85 10.93
C VAL A 325 6.60 3.37 10.72
N SER A 326 6.50 4.16 11.80
CA SER A 326 6.55 5.62 11.78
C SER A 326 7.96 6.19 11.55
N ASP A 327 8.99 5.40 11.83
CA ASP A 327 10.37 5.80 11.71
C ASP A 327 10.87 5.65 10.27
N VAL A 328 11.93 6.34 9.91
CA VAL A 328 12.46 6.35 8.55
C VAL A 328 13.87 5.79 8.54
N VAL A 329 14.15 4.90 7.61
CA VAL A 329 15.49 4.38 7.36
C VAL A 329 15.91 4.72 5.94
N GLY A 330 17.08 5.33 5.80
CA GLY A 330 17.64 5.69 4.50
C GLY A 330 19.10 5.30 4.39
N ARG A 331 19.56 5.11 3.14
CA ARG A 331 20.97 4.94 2.82
C ARG A 331 21.50 6.23 2.22
N GLN A 332 22.53 6.78 2.86
CA GLN A 332 23.26 7.92 2.36
C GLN A 332 24.29 7.42 1.33
N ASN A 333 24.57 8.22 0.33
CA ASN A 333 25.61 7.90 -0.66
C ASN A 333 25.49 6.52 -1.34
N ARG A 334 25.08 6.46 -2.60
CA ARG A 334 24.82 5.20 -3.36
C ARG A 334 25.94 4.16 -3.34
N ALA A 335 27.18 4.59 -3.08
CA ALA A 335 28.36 3.72 -3.05
C ALA A 335 28.88 3.44 -1.63
N GLY A 336 28.26 4.03 -0.61
CA GLY A 336 28.74 4.00 0.78
C GLY A 336 28.06 2.95 1.65
N ASP A 337 28.64 2.79 2.82
CA ASP A 337 28.16 1.99 3.95
C ASP A 337 27.52 2.86 5.05
N GLU A 338 27.08 4.07 4.66
CA GLU A 338 26.46 5.07 5.52
C GLU A 338 24.92 5.00 5.45
N PHE A 339 24.29 5.05 6.60
CA PHE A 339 22.85 5.04 6.74
C PHE A 339 22.36 6.15 7.66
N LEU A 340 21.10 6.52 7.50
CA LEU A 340 20.43 7.52 8.31
C LEU A 340 19.10 6.97 8.80
N ILE A 341 18.81 7.17 10.10
CA ILE A 341 17.54 6.76 10.70
C ILE A 341 16.93 7.97 11.39
N LEU A 342 15.69 8.30 11.02
CA LEU A 342 14.87 9.29 11.71
C LEU A 342 13.90 8.57 12.64
N LEU A 343 14.10 8.72 13.95
CA LEU A 343 13.17 8.24 14.98
C LEU A 343 12.15 9.34 15.27
N ARG A 344 10.86 9.01 15.16
CA ARG A 344 9.77 10.00 15.27
C ARG A 344 8.99 9.88 16.57
N ASP A 345 8.41 11.01 17.01
CA ASP A 345 7.50 11.08 18.16
C ASP A 345 8.05 10.40 19.41
N LEU A 346 9.20 10.89 19.87
CA LEU A 346 9.89 10.37 21.06
C LEU A 346 9.38 11.07 22.31
N PRO A 347 9.15 10.35 23.41
CA PRO A 347 8.78 10.95 24.69
C PRO A 347 9.95 11.69 25.35
N ASP A 348 11.17 11.14 25.24
CA ASP A 348 12.38 11.63 25.88
C ASP A 348 13.65 11.19 25.14
N ASP A 349 14.78 11.76 25.53
CA ASP A 349 16.09 11.50 24.95
C ASP A 349 16.59 10.08 25.28
N ALA A 350 16.28 9.59 26.48
CA ALA A 350 16.63 8.24 26.90
C ALA A 350 15.96 7.16 26.01
N THR A 351 14.75 7.46 25.50
CA THR A 351 14.10 6.57 24.52
C THR A 351 14.84 6.57 23.19
N ALA A 352 15.34 7.72 22.73
CA ALA A 352 16.17 7.77 21.52
C ALA A 352 17.43 6.92 21.66
N GLU A 353 18.11 7.02 22.78
CA GLU A 353 19.32 6.24 23.07
C GLU A 353 19.02 4.73 23.13
N ARG A 354 17.97 4.32 23.83
CA ARG A 354 17.57 2.90 23.87
C ARG A 354 17.27 2.36 22.49
N LEU A 355 16.62 3.15 21.64
CA LEU A 355 16.34 2.75 20.27
C LEU A 355 17.62 2.67 19.43
N ALA A 356 18.54 3.61 19.57
CA ALA A 356 19.84 3.58 18.90
C ALA A 356 20.65 2.33 19.30
N TRP A 357 20.70 2.02 20.60
CA TRP A 357 21.34 0.78 21.09
C TRP A 357 20.65 -0.48 20.59
N ARG A 358 19.33 -0.49 20.45
CA ARG A 358 18.59 -1.61 19.86
C ARG A 358 18.97 -1.83 18.40
N VAL A 359 19.07 -0.75 17.63
CA VAL A 359 19.53 -0.81 16.23
C VAL A 359 20.95 -1.36 16.18
N HIS A 360 21.87 -0.80 16.97
CA HIS A 360 23.26 -1.25 17.05
C HIS A 360 23.36 -2.74 17.37
N ALA A 361 22.71 -3.20 18.44
CA ALA A 361 22.71 -4.61 18.85
C ALA A 361 22.16 -5.55 17.76
N THR A 362 21.21 -5.06 16.96
CA THR A 362 20.64 -5.83 15.86
C THR A 362 21.62 -5.97 14.69
N LEU A 363 22.42 -4.94 14.43
CA LEU A 363 23.45 -4.93 13.39
C LEU A 363 24.66 -5.80 13.75
N MET A 364 25.03 -5.84 15.03
CA MET A 364 26.15 -6.65 15.53
C MET A 364 25.93 -8.18 15.38
N ARG A 365 24.70 -8.61 15.12
CA ARG A 365 24.42 -10.04 14.90
C ARG A 365 25.07 -10.52 13.60
N PRO A 366 25.73 -11.70 13.59
CA PRO A 366 26.35 -12.25 12.39
C PRO A 366 25.37 -12.35 11.21
N VAL A 367 25.83 -12.04 10.01
CA VAL A 367 25.08 -12.13 8.75
C VAL A 367 25.51 -13.39 8.02
N ARG A 368 24.54 -14.22 7.61
CA ARG A 368 24.77 -15.38 6.76
C ARG A 368 24.62 -14.97 5.30
N VAL A 369 25.58 -15.28 4.49
CA VAL A 369 25.67 -14.94 3.06
C VAL A 369 26.02 -16.16 2.22
N ARG A 370 25.92 -16.06 0.91
CA ARG A 370 26.17 -17.14 -0.04
C ARG A 370 25.38 -18.43 0.29
N GLY A 371 24.07 -18.28 0.48
CA GLY A 371 23.24 -19.43 0.82
C GLY A 371 23.61 -20.08 2.14
N GLU A 372 24.00 -19.28 3.15
CA GLU A 372 24.40 -19.69 4.49
C GLU A 372 25.80 -20.34 4.63
N SER A 373 26.58 -20.42 3.54
CA SER A 373 27.93 -21.04 3.57
C SER A 373 28.98 -20.14 4.24
N LEU A 374 28.74 -18.85 4.36
CA LEU A 374 29.64 -17.87 4.96
C LEU A 374 28.92 -17.04 6.03
N VAL A 375 29.54 -16.92 7.20
CA VAL A 375 29.06 -16.09 8.30
C VAL A 375 29.99 -14.90 8.47
N VAL A 376 29.44 -13.68 8.38
CA VAL A 376 30.20 -12.42 8.46
C VAL A 376 29.68 -11.59 9.63
N SER A 377 30.59 -11.01 10.41
CA SER A 377 30.27 -10.04 11.46
C SER A 377 30.79 -8.67 11.04
N VAL A 378 29.97 -7.64 11.17
CA VAL A 378 30.29 -6.25 10.85
C VAL A 378 29.97 -5.39 12.06
N GLY A 379 30.93 -4.52 12.44
CA GLY A 379 30.72 -3.50 13.45
C GLY A 379 29.89 -2.33 12.90
N ALA A 380 29.31 -1.54 13.77
CA ALA A 380 28.61 -0.32 13.40
C ALA A 380 28.89 0.79 14.42
N SER A 381 29.05 2.02 13.91
CA SER A 381 29.20 3.23 14.71
C SER A 381 27.98 4.13 14.48
N ILE A 382 27.33 4.59 15.54
CA ILE A 382 26.10 5.38 15.48
C ILE A 382 26.26 6.67 16.27
N GLY A 383 26.06 7.81 15.59
CA GLY A 383 25.95 9.13 16.22
C GLY A 383 24.49 9.58 16.25
N LEU A 384 24.04 10.08 17.39
CA LEU A 384 22.65 10.50 17.64
C LEU A 384 22.57 12.01 17.87
N ALA A 385 21.70 12.70 17.13
CA ALA A 385 21.35 14.10 17.36
C ALA A 385 19.85 14.24 17.62
N MET A 386 19.47 15.01 18.65
CA MET A 386 18.08 15.26 19.02
C MET A 386 17.51 16.46 18.27
N LEU A 387 16.30 16.28 17.73
CA LEU A 387 15.44 17.36 17.26
C LEU A 387 14.47 17.73 18.39
N VAL A 388 14.76 18.80 19.08
CA VAL A 388 13.95 19.25 20.21
C VAL A 388 13.10 20.47 19.86
N PRO A 389 11.93 20.65 20.48
CA PRO A 389 10.98 21.73 20.12
C PRO A 389 11.57 23.15 20.19
N ALA A 390 12.46 23.40 21.13
CA ALA A 390 13.11 24.70 21.30
C ALA A 390 14.29 24.91 20.32
N GLY A 391 14.69 23.87 19.59
CA GLY A 391 15.86 23.91 18.72
C GLY A 391 15.54 24.66 17.41
N ARG A 392 16.34 25.67 17.07
CA ARG A 392 16.28 26.37 15.77
C ARG A 392 17.36 25.90 14.81
N ALA A 393 18.02 24.78 15.11
CA ALA A 393 19.10 24.27 14.29
C ALA A 393 18.59 23.93 12.88
N PRO A 394 19.26 24.35 11.82
CA PRO A 394 18.94 23.92 10.46
C PRO A 394 19.25 22.43 10.30
N LEU A 395 18.60 21.78 9.33
CA LEU A 395 18.75 20.34 9.07
C LEU A 395 20.23 19.93 8.90
N GLU A 396 20.99 20.73 8.17
CA GLU A 396 22.40 20.44 7.90
C GLU A 396 23.28 20.48 9.19
N ALA A 397 22.93 21.33 10.16
CA ALA A 397 23.61 21.34 11.44
C ALA A 397 23.30 20.08 12.27
N LEU A 398 22.08 19.58 12.20
CA LEU A 398 21.68 18.33 12.87
C LEU A 398 22.35 17.10 12.24
N LYS A 399 22.39 17.04 10.90
CA LYS A 399 23.11 16.00 10.17
C LYS A 399 24.59 16.01 10.55
N ARG A 400 25.21 17.19 10.51
CA ARG A 400 26.63 17.36 10.90
C ARG A 400 26.89 16.91 12.34
N LEU A 401 26.04 17.28 13.29
CA LEU A 401 26.19 16.86 14.68
C LEU A 401 26.10 15.33 14.84
N ALA A 402 25.16 14.70 14.15
CA ALA A 402 25.04 13.25 14.17
C ALA A 402 26.26 12.57 13.53
N ASP A 403 26.77 13.11 12.42
CA ASP A 403 27.97 12.60 11.75
C ASP A 403 29.24 12.80 12.63
N GLU A 404 29.46 13.99 13.22
CA GLU A 404 30.57 14.25 14.12
C GLU A 404 30.60 13.24 15.28
N ARG A 405 29.45 12.94 15.88
CA ARG A 405 29.32 11.93 16.94
C ARG A 405 29.58 10.51 16.44
N MET A 406 29.10 10.18 15.26
CA MET A 406 29.39 8.88 14.64
C MET A 406 30.89 8.72 14.39
N GLN A 407 31.56 9.74 13.87
CA GLN A 407 32.98 9.73 13.64
C GLN A 407 33.80 9.62 14.97
N GLU A 408 33.34 10.27 16.02
CA GLU A 408 33.95 10.17 17.34
C GLU A 408 33.91 8.77 17.91
N ILE A 409 32.70 8.14 17.91
CA ILE A 409 32.54 6.77 18.42
C ILE A 409 33.25 5.73 17.53
N LYS A 410 33.34 5.97 16.23
CA LYS A 410 34.09 5.12 15.29
C LYS A 410 35.60 5.11 15.64
N ARG A 411 36.16 6.25 16.00
CA ARG A 411 37.57 6.34 16.47
C ARG A 411 37.76 5.66 17.83
N ALA A 412 36.75 5.66 18.70
CA ALA A 412 36.76 4.97 19.99
C ALA A 412 36.57 3.47 19.93
N GLY A 413 36.27 2.89 18.74
CA GLY A 413 36.12 1.45 18.52
C GLY A 413 34.71 0.96 18.22
N GLY A 414 33.80 1.86 17.96
CA GLY A 414 32.40 1.58 17.58
C GLY A 414 31.44 1.67 18.77
N GLY A 415 30.14 1.67 18.47
CA GLY A 415 29.09 1.79 19.47
C GLY A 415 28.05 2.87 19.13
N VAL A 416 27.50 3.50 20.18
CA VAL A 416 26.51 4.59 20.06
C VAL A 416 26.98 5.79 20.88
N LEU A 417 26.99 6.98 20.26
CA LEU A 417 27.27 8.24 20.94
C LEU A 417 26.04 9.18 20.82
N GLY A 418 25.41 9.43 21.94
CA GLY A 418 24.27 10.34 22.10
C GLY A 418 24.65 11.73 22.62
N PRO A 419 23.68 12.59 22.92
CA PRO A 419 23.92 13.81 23.67
C PRO A 419 24.52 13.46 25.04
N PRO A 420 25.33 14.35 25.61
CA PRO A 420 25.77 14.15 26.99
C PRO A 420 24.54 14.04 27.89
N ALA A 421 24.56 13.07 28.81
CA ALA A 421 23.46 12.92 29.76
C ALA A 421 23.29 14.27 30.49
N ASP A 422 22.05 14.77 30.56
CA ASP A 422 21.72 15.90 31.39
C ASP A 422 22.21 15.58 32.81
N PRO A 423 22.88 16.51 33.50
CA PRO A 423 23.24 16.27 34.89
C PRO A 423 21.96 15.97 35.68
N PRO A 424 21.97 14.98 36.57
CA PRO A 424 20.81 14.64 37.38
C PRO A 424 20.31 15.91 38.09
N PRO A 425 18.96 16.07 38.18
CA PRO A 425 18.35 17.26 38.77
C PRO A 425 18.78 17.50 40.23
#